data_360fabae3d30afe169f9e3bd6d0d7b16
#
_entry.id   360fabae3d30afe169f9e3bd6d0d7b16
#
_cell.length_a   1.000
_cell.length_b   1.000
_cell.length_c   1.000
_cell.angle_alpha   90.00
_cell.angle_beta   90.00
_cell.angle_gamma   90.00
#
_symmetry.space_group_name_H-M   'P 1'
#
loop_
_entity.id
_entity.type
_entity.pdbx_description
1 polymer ?
#
loop_
_entity_poly.entity_id
_entity_poly.type
_entity_poly.pdbx_seq_one_letter_code
_entity_poly.pdbx_strand_id
1 'polypeptide(L)'
;MITNFDIEEIAQGLKLPIVGVFSKDKLPQKRSVGSYYINMEDHDKGNGTHWVYARIFPAGFACYFDSFGISPPEQVRDFLKPFSPFPFSNRQIQDISSENCGRFCILCDYYFTHQVKTKLKTNDMVAECFDDFLNSWSIDAKTNDKILKERINKLG
;
A
#
# COMPACT_ATOMS: atom_id res chain seq x y z
N MET A 1 -13.92 6.03 7.58
CA MET A 1 -12.67 5.25 7.44
C MET A 1 -12.99 3.77 7.32
N ILE A 2 -12.30 3.06 6.43
CA ILE A 2 -12.54 1.63 6.29
C ILE A 2 -11.81 0.84 7.38
N THR A 3 -12.40 -0.29 7.76
CA THR A 3 -11.87 -1.17 8.80
C THR A 3 -11.02 -2.28 8.17
N ASN A 4 -10.31 -3.06 9.02
CA ASN A 4 -9.60 -4.25 8.56
C ASN A 4 -10.54 -5.25 7.86
N PHE A 5 -11.77 -5.40 8.33
CA PHE A 5 -12.76 -6.30 7.69
C PHE A 5 -13.15 -5.78 6.31
N ASP A 6 -13.32 -4.47 6.16
CA ASP A 6 -13.62 -3.86 4.88
C ASP A 6 -12.48 -4.08 3.88
N ILE A 7 -11.22 -3.91 4.32
CA ILE A 7 -10.06 -4.13 3.47
C ILE A 7 -10.01 -5.57 2.98
N GLU A 8 -10.18 -6.53 3.88
CA GLU A 8 -10.15 -7.95 3.52
C GLU A 8 -11.25 -8.30 2.50
N GLU A 9 -12.47 -7.81 2.72
CA GLU A 9 -13.58 -8.04 1.82
C GLU A 9 -13.34 -7.43 0.44
N ILE A 10 -12.91 -6.19 0.39
CA ILE A 10 -12.63 -5.49 -0.88
C ILE A 10 -11.49 -6.18 -1.62
N ALA A 11 -10.42 -6.55 -0.91
CA ALA A 11 -9.26 -7.21 -1.52
C ALA A 11 -9.64 -8.56 -2.13
N GLN A 12 -10.47 -9.34 -1.45
CA GLN A 12 -10.95 -10.60 -1.98
C GLN A 12 -11.83 -10.39 -3.22
N GLY A 13 -12.72 -9.41 -3.18
CA GLY A 13 -13.59 -9.08 -4.32
C GLY A 13 -12.82 -8.62 -5.54
N LEU A 14 -11.71 -7.92 -5.35
CA LEU A 14 -10.84 -7.44 -6.43
C LEU A 14 -9.74 -8.44 -6.80
N LYS A 15 -9.71 -9.62 -6.19
CA LYS A 15 -8.71 -10.66 -6.44
C LYS A 15 -7.28 -10.17 -6.21
N LEU A 16 -7.07 -9.44 -5.13
CA LEU A 16 -5.74 -8.97 -4.74
C LEU A 16 -5.03 -10.07 -3.94
N PRO A 17 -3.69 -10.20 -4.07
CA PRO A 17 -2.94 -11.28 -3.42
C PRO A 17 -2.66 -10.96 -1.95
N ILE A 18 -3.70 -10.72 -1.18
CA ILE A 18 -3.59 -10.30 0.22
C ILE A 18 -3.04 -11.42 1.10
N VAL A 19 -1.96 -11.13 1.83
CA VAL A 19 -1.45 -12.01 2.89
C VAL A 19 -2.27 -11.76 4.16
N GLY A 20 -2.52 -10.51 4.48
CA GLY A 20 -3.35 -10.17 5.62
C GLY A 20 -3.35 -8.69 5.94
N VAL A 21 -4.05 -8.38 7.02
CA VAL A 21 -4.17 -7.04 7.59
C VAL A 21 -3.58 -7.10 9.00
N PHE A 22 -2.61 -6.23 9.28
CA PHE A 22 -1.80 -6.32 10.49
C PHE A 22 -1.67 -4.96 11.16
N SER A 23 -1.54 -4.95 12.48
CA SER A 23 -0.96 -3.79 13.18
C SER A 23 0.55 -3.82 13.00
N LYS A 24 1.20 -2.66 12.99
CA LYS A 24 2.65 -2.57 12.74
C LYS A 24 3.49 -3.36 13.74
N ASP A 25 2.98 -3.60 14.96
CA ASP A 25 3.63 -4.38 16.00
C ASP A 25 3.31 -5.88 15.95
N LYS A 26 2.49 -6.31 14.99
CA LYS A 26 2.03 -7.71 14.86
C LYS A 26 2.28 -8.25 13.46
N LEU A 27 3.33 -7.80 12.79
CA LEU A 27 3.71 -8.32 11.48
C LEU A 27 4.16 -9.78 11.61
N PRO A 28 3.85 -10.63 10.61
CA PRO A 28 4.21 -12.06 10.69
C PRO A 28 5.71 -12.26 10.58
N GLN A 29 6.22 -13.36 11.15
CA GLN A 29 7.63 -13.72 11.00
C GLN A 29 7.95 -14.16 9.58
N LYS A 30 7.03 -14.88 8.95
CA LYS A 30 7.19 -15.34 7.59
C LYS A 30 6.89 -14.21 6.61
N ARG A 31 7.81 -13.97 5.69
CA ARG A 31 7.69 -12.92 4.67
C ARG A 31 7.23 -13.52 3.34
N SER A 32 5.95 -13.84 3.27
CA SER A 32 5.34 -14.45 2.09
C SER A 32 5.17 -13.42 0.97
N VAL A 33 5.24 -13.88 -0.27
CA VAL A 33 4.89 -13.08 -1.44
C VAL A 33 3.42 -12.66 -1.34
N GLY A 34 3.13 -11.39 -1.59
CA GLY A 34 1.78 -10.85 -1.55
C GLY A 34 1.70 -9.49 -0.88
N SER A 35 0.49 -9.11 -0.56
CA SER A 35 0.14 -7.76 -0.11
C SER A 35 -0.13 -7.73 1.39
N TYR A 36 0.43 -6.72 2.05
CA TYR A 36 0.30 -6.49 3.48
C TYR A 36 -0.34 -5.13 3.71
N TYR A 37 -1.48 -5.10 4.36
CA TYR A 37 -2.14 -3.87 4.78
C TYR A 37 -1.84 -3.67 6.25
N ILE A 38 -1.19 -2.55 6.58
CA ILE A 38 -0.58 -2.35 7.88
C ILE A 38 -1.20 -1.13 8.54
N ASN A 39 -1.74 -1.33 9.74
CA ASN A 39 -2.25 -0.26 10.58
C ASN A 39 -1.08 0.35 11.35
N MET A 40 -0.98 1.67 11.31
CA MET A 40 0.10 2.41 11.95
C MET A 40 -0.07 2.54 13.47
N GLU A 41 -1.23 2.17 14.01
CA GLU A 41 -1.38 2.05 15.46
C GLU A 41 -0.98 0.65 15.92
N ASP A 42 -0.44 0.56 17.14
CA ASP A 42 -0.19 -0.71 17.79
C ASP A 42 -1.52 -1.40 18.10
N HIS A 43 -1.51 -2.73 18.15
CA HIS A 43 -2.73 -3.53 18.29
C HIS A 43 -3.58 -3.22 19.52
N ASP A 44 -2.95 -2.63 20.59
CA ASP A 44 -3.62 -2.31 21.85
C ASP A 44 -4.03 -0.84 21.95
N LYS A 45 -3.87 -0.03 20.90
CA LYS A 45 -4.13 1.41 20.93
C LYS A 45 -5.44 1.84 20.28
N GLY A 46 -6.23 0.91 19.76
CA GLY A 46 -7.53 1.22 19.17
C GLY A 46 -7.72 0.64 17.78
N ASN A 47 -8.65 1.21 17.02
CA ASN A 47 -9.08 0.68 15.74
C ASN A 47 -8.19 1.12 14.57
N GLY A 48 -7.14 1.89 14.86
CA GLY A 48 -6.24 2.38 13.84
C GLY A 48 -6.73 3.64 13.14
N THR A 49 -5.81 4.55 12.89
CA THR A 49 -6.09 5.84 12.28
C THR A 49 -5.44 6.00 10.92
N HIS A 50 -4.51 5.13 10.57
CA HIS A 50 -3.78 5.26 9.30
C HIS A 50 -3.35 3.89 8.77
N TRP A 51 -3.67 3.64 7.51
CA TRP A 51 -3.30 2.43 6.79
C TRP A 51 -2.17 2.70 5.83
N VAL A 52 -1.19 1.79 5.82
CA VAL A 52 -0.11 1.77 4.83
C VAL A 52 -0.08 0.39 4.17
N TYR A 53 0.69 0.27 3.11
CA TYR A 53 0.73 -0.91 2.27
C TYR A 53 2.16 -1.32 1.99
N ALA A 54 2.42 -2.62 2.08
CA ALA A 54 3.67 -3.20 1.64
C ALA A 54 3.36 -4.37 0.72
N ARG A 55 4.19 -4.56 -0.30
CA ARG A 55 4.06 -5.70 -1.19
C ARG A 55 5.40 -6.39 -1.34
N ILE A 56 5.38 -7.71 -1.18
CA ILE A 56 6.53 -8.57 -1.46
C ILE A 56 6.26 -9.25 -2.79
N PHE A 57 7.16 -9.02 -3.75
CA PHE A 57 7.07 -9.59 -5.09
C PHE A 57 7.85 -10.90 -5.16
N PRO A 58 7.54 -11.78 -6.13
CA PRO A 58 8.40 -12.94 -6.40
C PRO A 58 9.84 -12.50 -6.68
N ALA A 59 10.80 -13.39 -6.41
CA ALA A 59 12.24 -13.16 -6.58
C ALA A 59 12.87 -12.15 -5.59
N GLY A 60 12.16 -11.76 -4.54
CA GLY A 60 12.79 -11.05 -3.42
C GLY A 60 12.80 -9.54 -3.53
N PHE A 61 11.81 -8.97 -4.19
CA PHE A 61 11.62 -7.52 -4.28
C PHE A 61 10.44 -7.10 -3.41
N ALA A 62 10.43 -5.83 -2.97
CA ALA A 62 9.35 -5.29 -2.17
C ALA A 62 9.16 -3.80 -2.46
N CYS A 63 8.02 -3.26 -2.06
CA CYS A 63 7.79 -1.81 -2.01
C CYS A 63 6.96 -1.46 -0.80
N TYR A 64 6.99 -0.19 -0.42
CA TYR A 64 6.23 0.35 0.71
C TYR A 64 5.51 1.62 0.29
N PHE A 65 4.22 1.69 0.57
CA PHE A 65 3.38 2.83 0.20
C PHE A 65 2.68 3.41 1.42
N ASP A 66 2.91 4.70 1.65
CA ASP A 66 2.16 5.56 2.57
C ASP A 66 1.61 6.72 1.76
N SER A 67 0.29 6.87 1.71
CA SER A 67 -0.34 7.94 0.94
C SER A 67 0.02 9.35 1.42
N PHE A 68 0.51 9.49 2.66
CA PHE A 68 1.06 10.74 3.15
C PHE A 68 2.53 10.96 2.76
N GLY A 69 3.17 9.98 2.15
CA GLY A 69 4.57 10.10 1.70
C GLY A 69 5.59 10.01 2.82
N ILE A 70 5.25 9.43 3.95
CA ILE A 70 6.15 9.28 5.10
C ILE A 70 6.88 7.94 4.98
N SER A 71 8.17 7.93 5.31
CA SER A 71 8.98 6.72 5.27
C SER A 71 8.49 5.68 6.29
N PRO A 72 8.80 4.38 6.07
CA PRO A 72 8.28 3.34 6.96
C PRO A 72 8.80 3.47 8.40
N PRO A 73 7.95 3.16 9.40
CA PRO A 73 8.38 3.12 10.79
C PRO A 73 9.32 1.93 11.02
N GLU A 74 9.99 1.93 12.16
CA GLU A 74 11.00 0.94 12.48
C GLU A 74 10.51 -0.49 12.33
N GLN A 75 9.33 -0.82 12.83
CA GLN A 75 8.78 -2.18 12.78
C GLN A 75 8.60 -2.66 11.33
N VAL A 76 8.11 -1.80 10.46
CA VAL A 76 7.91 -2.13 9.05
C VAL A 76 9.24 -2.18 8.32
N ARG A 77 10.16 -1.27 8.64
CA ARG A 77 11.51 -1.28 8.07
C ARG A 77 12.23 -2.57 8.40
N ASP A 78 12.14 -3.04 9.64
CA ASP A 78 12.73 -4.30 10.06
C ASP A 78 12.09 -5.49 9.33
N PHE A 79 10.79 -5.45 9.16
CA PHE A 79 10.07 -6.49 8.42
C PHE A 79 10.54 -6.57 6.96
N LEU A 80 10.76 -5.42 6.31
CA LEU A 80 11.17 -5.37 4.90
C LEU A 80 12.68 -5.38 4.70
N LYS A 81 13.46 -5.38 5.76
CA LYS A 81 14.94 -5.33 5.68
C LYS A 81 15.56 -6.38 4.76
N PRO A 82 15.08 -7.65 4.73
CA PRO A 82 15.65 -8.64 3.80
C PRO A 82 15.53 -8.26 2.33
N PHE A 83 14.65 -7.34 1.98
CA PHE A 83 14.41 -6.89 0.60
C PHE A 83 15.06 -5.54 0.29
N SER A 84 15.88 -5.03 1.21
CA SER A 84 16.55 -3.73 1.02
C SER A 84 17.62 -3.80 -0.07
N PRO A 85 17.78 -2.72 -0.85
CA PRO A 85 16.98 -1.51 -0.85
C PRO A 85 15.61 -1.73 -1.52
N PHE A 86 14.58 -1.09 -1.00
CA PHE A 86 13.24 -1.17 -1.61
C PHE A 86 12.68 0.24 -1.81
N PRO A 87 11.90 0.47 -2.89
CA PRO A 87 11.26 1.77 -3.09
C PRO A 87 10.16 2.00 -2.07
N PHE A 88 10.02 3.25 -1.65
CA PHE A 88 8.92 3.69 -0.80
C PHE A 88 8.43 5.06 -1.25
N SER A 89 7.16 5.36 -0.95
CA SER A 89 6.54 6.61 -1.33
C SER A 89 7.24 7.78 -0.64
N ASN A 90 7.58 8.81 -1.42
CA ASN A 90 8.32 9.98 -0.95
C ASN A 90 7.58 11.28 -1.22
N ARG A 91 6.29 11.20 -1.55
CA ARG A 91 5.46 12.39 -1.74
C ARG A 91 4.04 12.13 -1.28
N GLN A 92 3.41 13.19 -0.79
CA GLN A 92 2.05 13.16 -0.30
C GLN A 92 1.06 13.19 -1.48
N ILE A 93 0.20 12.18 -1.56
CA ILE A 93 -0.91 12.16 -2.52
C ILE A 93 -2.27 12.27 -1.84
N GLN A 94 -2.34 11.99 -0.55
CA GLN A 94 -3.56 12.12 0.25
C GLN A 94 -3.53 13.43 1.04
N ASP A 95 -4.64 14.19 1.01
CA ASP A 95 -4.80 15.37 1.83
C ASP A 95 -4.85 14.97 3.31
N ILE A 96 -4.22 15.78 4.17
CA ILE A 96 -4.12 15.46 5.60
C ILE A 96 -5.48 15.35 6.29
N SER A 97 -6.50 16.01 5.76
CA SER A 97 -7.88 15.93 6.27
C SER A 97 -8.64 14.70 5.77
N SER A 98 -8.09 13.96 4.81
CA SER A 98 -8.76 12.81 4.21
C SER A 98 -8.66 11.58 5.11
N GLU A 99 -9.73 10.77 5.14
CA GLU A 99 -9.78 9.50 5.87
C GLU A 99 -9.70 8.28 4.93
N ASN A 100 -9.24 8.48 3.70
CA ASN A 100 -9.27 7.45 2.66
C ASN A 100 -7.96 6.68 2.50
N CYS A 101 -7.06 6.69 3.49
CA CYS A 101 -5.75 6.03 3.40
C CYS A 101 -5.86 4.55 2.98
N GLY A 102 -6.82 3.81 3.55
CA GLY A 102 -7.01 2.40 3.19
C GLY A 102 -7.40 2.21 1.73
N ARG A 103 -8.22 3.10 1.18
CA ARG A 103 -8.63 3.04 -0.22
C ARG A 103 -7.48 3.38 -1.17
N PHE A 104 -6.61 4.32 -0.80
CA PHE A 104 -5.39 4.58 -1.55
C PHE A 104 -4.49 3.34 -1.60
N CYS A 105 -4.37 2.63 -0.48
CA CYS A 105 -3.62 1.37 -0.43
C CYS A 105 -4.21 0.31 -1.36
N ILE A 106 -5.53 0.18 -1.39
CA ILE A 106 -6.21 -0.76 -2.28
C ILE A 106 -5.91 -0.44 -3.74
N LEU A 107 -5.92 0.83 -4.13
CA LEU A 107 -5.60 1.22 -5.51
C LEU A 107 -4.15 0.94 -5.87
N CYS A 108 -3.22 1.13 -4.94
CA CYS A 108 -1.82 0.76 -5.17
C CYS A 108 -1.68 -0.75 -5.42
N ASP A 109 -2.36 -1.55 -4.61
CA ASP A 109 -2.36 -3.01 -4.76
C ASP A 109 -3.00 -3.43 -6.08
N TYR A 110 -4.12 -2.83 -6.44
CA TYR A 110 -4.80 -3.07 -7.71
C TYR A 110 -3.90 -2.74 -8.90
N TYR A 111 -3.19 -1.62 -8.81
CA TYR A 111 -2.25 -1.21 -9.86
C TYR A 111 -1.19 -2.29 -10.10
N PHE A 112 -0.51 -2.74 -9.06
CA PHE A 112 0.52 -3.76 -9.20
C PHE A 112 -0.04 -5.11 -9.63
N THR A 113 -1.25 -5.46 -9.20
CA THR A 113 -1.85 -6.77 -9.48
C THR A 113 -2.44 -6.84 -10.88
N HIS A 114 -3.16 -5.81 -11.32
CA HIS A 114 -3.98 -5.86 -12.53
C HIS A 114 -3.56 -4.90 -13.64
N GLN A 115 -2.82 -3.85 -13.33
CA GLN A 115 -2.46 -2.82 -14.32
C GLN A 115 -1.01 -2.90 -14.79
N VAL A 116 -0.11 -3.42 -13.97
CA VAL A 116 1.27 -3.69 -14.39
C VAL A 116 1.29 -5.02 -15.13
N LYS A 117 1.59 -4.97 -16.43
CA LYS A 117 1.56 -6.17 -17.31
C LYS A 117 2.94 -6.79 -17.48
N THR A 118 4.00 -6.05 -17.20
CA THR A 118 5.38 -6.53 -17.33
C THR A 118 5.77 -7.31 -16.07
N LYS A 119 6.48 -8.42 -16.25
CA LYS A 119 7.03 -9.15 -15.11
C LYS A 119 8.15 -8.33 -14.44
N LEU A 120 8.00 -8.07 -13.15
CA LEU A 120 8.96 -7.28 -12.39
C LEU A 120 10.15 -8.17 -11.98
N LYS A 121 11.32 -7.91 -12.58
CA LYS A 121 12.52 -8.74 -12.43
C LYS A 121 13.66 -8.07 -11.65
N THR A 122 13.55 -6.77 -11.40
CA THR A 122 14.59 -5.99 -10.71
C THR A 122 13.96 -4.96 -9.79
N ASN A 123 14.75 -4.48 -8.80
CA ASN A 123 14.34 -3.37 -7.96
C ASN A 123 14.05 -2.11 -8.77
N ASP A 124 14.83 -1.84 -9.81
CA ASP A 124 14.63 -0.67 -10.65
C ASP A 124 13.28 -0.72 -11.37
N MET A 125 12.87 -1.89 -11.85
CA MET A 125 11.56 -2.06 -12.48
C MET A 125 10.42 -1.83 -11.49
N VAL A 126 10.55 -2.33 -10.26
CA VAL A 126 9.56 -2.08 -9.19
C VAL A 126 9.50 -0.57 -8.90
N ALA A 127 10.65 0.07 -8.74
CA ALA A 127 10.71 1.51 -8.45
C ALA A 127 10.09 2.34 -9.57
N GLU A 128 10.35 1.99 -10.82
CA GLU A 128 9.81 2.68 -11.99
C GLU A 128 8.29 2.58 -12.05
N CYS A 129 7.74 1.39 -11.88
CA CYS A 129 6.29 1.18 -11.83
C CYS A 129 5.67 1.93 -10.65
N PHE A 130 6.33 1.93 -9.50
CA PHE A 130 5.85 2.62 -8.32
C PHE A 130 5.81 4.14 -8.55
N ASP A 131 6.86 4.69 -9.16
CA ASP A 131 6.89 6.11 -9.53
C ASP A 131 5.77 6.46 -10.51
N ASP A 132 5.50 5.60 -11.48
CA ASP A 132 4.40 5.79 -12.43
C ASP A 132 3.04 5.85 -11.70
N PHE A 133 2.84 4.99 -10.73
CA PHE A 133 1.62 5.03 -9.91
C PHE A 133 1.53 6.37 -9.14
N LEU A 134 2.60 6.77 -8.45
CA LEU A 134 2.61 8.02 -7.69
C LEU A 134 2.39 9.23 -8.60
N ASN A 135 3.01 9.25 -9.76
CA ASN A 135 2.90 10.34 -10.72
C ASN A 135 1.54 10.40 -11.43
N SER A 136 0.72 9.36 -11.31
CA SER A 136 -0.64 9.37 -11.86
C SER A 136 -1.61 10.21 -11.06
N TRP A 137 -1.23 10.60 -9.84
CA TRP A 137 -2.05 11.44 -8.96
C TRP A 137 -1.75 12.92 -9.17
N SER A 138 -2.72 13.78 -8.84
CA SER A 138 -2.51 15.22 -8.90
C SER A 138 -1.46 15.67 -7.88
N ILE A 139 -0.69 16.69 -8.23
CA ILE A 139 0.23 17.36 -7.29
C ILE A 139 -0.56 17.99 -6.14
N ASP A 140 -1.78 18.46 -6.42
CA ASP A 140 -2.68 18.99 -5.40
C ASP A 140 -3.37 17.82 -4.69
N ALA A 141 -2.92 17.50 -3.47
CA ALA A 141 -3.45 16.39 -2.69
C ALA A 141 -4.97 16.50 -2.44
N LYS A 142 -5.50 17.73 -2.34
CA LYS A 142 -6.93 17.93 -2.10
C LYS A 142 -7.79 17.40 -3.25
N THR A 143 -7.27 17.41 -4.47
CA THR A 143 -7.97 16.89 -5.63
C THR A 143 -8.03 15.37 -5.64
N ASN A 144 -7.11 14.71 -4.96
CA ASN A 144 -6.92 13.26 -5.10
C ASN A 144 -8.02 12.42 -4.45
N ASP A 145 -8.75 12.93 -3.46
CA ASP A 145 -9.91 12.21 -2.93
C ASP A 145 -10.99 12.04 -4.00
N LYS A 146 -11.22 13.05 -4.81
CA LYS A 146 -12.15 12.97 -5.94
C LYS A 146 -11.68 11.98 -7.00
N ILE A 147 -10.39 12.06 -7.36
CA ILE A 147 -9.78 11.14 -8.32
C ILE A 147 -9.86 9.69 -7.80
N LEU A 148 -9.61 9.49 -6.50
CA LEU A 148 -9.73 8.20 -5.84
C LEU A 148 -11.12 7.60 -6.02
N LYS A 149 -12.16 8.38 -5.73
CA LYS A 149 -13.53 7.92 -5.87
C LYS A 149 -13.87 7.54 -7.31
N GLU A 150 -13.43 8.34 -8.27
CA GLU A 150 -13.62 8.06 -9.69
C GLU A 150 -12.93 6.75 -10.10
N ARG A 151 -11.71 6.54 -9.64
CA ARG A 151 -10.95 5.32 -9.95
C ARG A 151 -11.58 4.08 -9.31
N ILE A 152 -11.98 4.18 -8.04
CA ILE A 152 -12.62 3.05 -7.34
C ILE A 152 -13.93 2.67 -8.02
N ASN A 153 -14.73 3.64 -8.43
CA ASN A 153 -16.00 3.37 -9.10
C ASN A 153 -15.84 2.66 -10.44
N LYS A 154 -14.67 2.72 -11.05
CA LYS A 154 -14.35 2.01 -12.30
C LYS A 154 -13.84 0.60 -12.09
N LEU A 155 -13.54 0.21 -10.85
CA LEU A 155 -13.10 -1.13 -10.54
C LEU A 155 -14.32 -2.04 -10.57
N GLY A 156 -14.33 -2.93 -11.49
CA GLY A 156 -15.46 -3.80 -11.74
C GLY A 156 -15.90 -4.67 -10.61
#